data_17c96182a6b77ffd552805204948868f
#
_entry.id   17c96182a6b77ffd552805204948868f
#
_cell.length_a   1.000
_cell.length_b   1.000
_cell.length_c   1.000
_cell.angle_alpha   90.00
_cell.angle_beta   90.00
_cell.angle_gamma   90.00
#
_symmetry.space_group_name_H-M   'P 1'
#
loop_
_entity.id
_entity.type
_entity.pdbx_description
1 polymer ?
#
loop_
_entity_poly.entity_id
_entity_poly.type
_entity_poly.pdbx_seq_one_letter_code
_entity_poly.pdbx_strand_id
1 'polypeptide(L)'
;PKEYFDVMLAWYVLGTESSHELENVIFYELGENFEKFEEQFKKRNMNEITREEKIDFLWKRAFCIKKLETTLSERLKNEELEKVFEGIENKLVPVLSVMELNGIKIDKKYFEEYKNELQENIMKLEKEIYELAGEEFNIGSPKQLAEILFEKMGISPLKKTKTGYSTDVEVLEELALRGIDIAEKLLEYRGYTKLFSTYLEPI
;
A
#
# COMPACT_ATOMS: atom_id res chain seq x y z
N PRO A 1 23.13 17.70 -3.05
CA PRO A 1 23.51 18.43 -4.27
C PRO A 1 22.72 19.73 -4.36
N LYS A 2 23.33 20.79 -4.90
CA LYS A 2 22.63 22.08 -5.05
C LYS A 2 21.65 22.07 -6.23
N GLU A 3 21.86 21.17 -7.17
CA GLU A 3 21.01 20.92 -8.32
C GLU A 3 20.92 19.42 -8.54
N TYR A 4 19.74 18.91 -8.79
CA TYR A 4 19.48 17.52 -9.11
C TYR A 4 18.24 17.47 -10.02
N PHE A 5 18.19 16.43 -10.85
CA PHE A 5 17.05 16.12 -11.71
C PHE A 5 16.54 14.72 -11.34
N ASP A 6 15.32 14.64 -10.87
CA ASP A 6 14.67 13.37 -10.55
C ASP A 6 13.88 12.87 -11.76
N VAL A 7 14.37 11.80 -12.39
CA VAL A 7 13.76 11.25 -13.62
C VAL A 7 12.39 10.63 -13.37
N MET A 8 12.17 10.08 -12.18
CA MET A 8 10.88 9.48 -11.82
C MET A 8 9.83 10.56 -11.57
N LEU A 9 10.23 11.64 -10.92
CA LEU A 9 9.39 12.80 -10.68
C LEU A 9 9.07 13.55 -11.98
N ALA A 10 10.07 13.70 -12.89
CA ALA A 10 9.84 14.25 -14.22
C ALA A 10 8.81 13.43 -15.02
N TRP A 11 8.91 12.11 -14.97
CA TRP A 11 7.97 11.19 -15.58
C TRP A 11 6.56 11.32 -14.98
N TYR A 12 6.45 11.48 -13.67
CA TYR A 12 5.19 11.75 -12.98
C TYR A 12 4.52 13.04 -13.47
N VAL A 13 5.28 14.13 -13.56
CA VAL A 13 4.77 15.45 -14.00
C VAL A 13 4.27 15.41 -15.45
N LEU A 14 4.87 14.58 -16.30
CA LEU A 14 4.40 14.34 -17.66
C LEU A 14 3.07 13.59 -17.74
N GLY A 15 2.46 13.22 -16.61
CA GLY A 15 1.11 12.70 -16.52
C GLY A 15 0.95 11.29 -17.11
N THR A 16 1.98 10.48 -17.07
CA THR A 16 1.90 9.12 -17.61
C THR A 16 1.10 8.23 -16.66
N GLU A 17 0.14 7.48 -17.17
CA GLU A 17 -0.65 6.50 -16.40
C GLU A 17 0.12 5.21 -16.07
N SER A 18 1.34 5.07 -16.61
CA SER A 18 2.21 3.92 -16.38
C SER A 18 2.94 4.01 -15.05
N SER A 19 3.42 2.86 -14.55
CA SER A 19 4.23 2.80 -13.33
C SER A 19 5.43 3.74 -13.38
N HIS A 20 5.70 4.41 -12.25
CA HIS A 20 6.82 5.36 -12.08
C HIS A 20 8.13 4.68 -11.65
N GLU A 21 8.19 3.34 -11.67
CA GLU A 21 9.42 2.61 -11.40
C GLU A 21 10.46 2.86 -12.51
N LEU A 22 11.71 2.98 -12.12
CA LEU A 22 12.80 3.35 -13.02
C LEU A 22 12.90 2.46 -14.26
N GLU A 23 12.73 1.15 -14.09
CA GLU A 23 12.78 0.18 -15.18
C GLU A 23 11.69 0.44 -16.23
N ASN A 24 10.51 0.83 -15.80
CA ASN A 24 9.41 1.19 -16.71
C ASN A 24 9.70 2.49 -17.45
N VAL A 25 10.21 3.51 -16.75
CA VAL A 25 10.60 4.78 -17.39
C VAL A 25 11.69 4.54 -18.45
N ILE A 26 12.70 3.73 -18.14
CA ILE A 26 13.75 3.35 -19.08
C ILE A 26 13.15 2.63 -20.29
N PHE A 27 12.25 1.69 -20.07
CA PHE A 27 11.61 0.94 -21.15
C PHE A 27 10.81 1.83 -22.09
N TYR A 28 9.96 2.70 -21.56
CA TYR A 28 9.11 3.57 -22.37
C TYR A 28 9.88 4.66 -23.13
N GLU A 29 10.88 5.24 -22.49
CA GLU A 29 11.61 6.38 -23.07
C GLU A 29 12.85 5.99 -23.90
N LEU A 30 13.50 4.88 -23.54
CA LEU A 30 14.75 4.47 -24.18
C LEU A 30 14.64 3.13 -24.94
N GLY A 31 13.55 2.39 -24.78
CA GLY A 31 13.34 1.08 -25.39
C GLY A 31 14.24 -0.02 -24.80
N GLU A 32 14.90 0.23 -23.67
CA GLU A 32 15.78 -0.72 -23.01
C GLU A 32 15.01 -1.47 -21.89
N ASN A 33 15.21 -2.79 -21.80
CA ASN A 33 14.53 -3.61 -20.79
C ASN A 33 15.51 -4.06 -19.71
N PHE A 34 15.15 -3.79 -18.46
CA PHE A 34 15.90 -4.22 -17.28
C PHE A 34 14.99 -5.01 -16.34
N GLU A 35 15.52 -6.12 -15.82
CA GLU A 35 14.87 -6.85 -14.73
C GLU A 35 14.99 -6.05 -13.44
N LYS A 36 13.95 -6.06 -12.61
CA LYS A 36 14.01 -5.51 -11.25
C LYS A 36 15.04 -6.26 -10.42
N PHE A 37 15.47 -5.64 -9.32
CA PHE A 37 16.45 -6.25 -8.41
C PHE A 37 15.99 -7.64 -7.92
N GLU A 38 14.74 -7.75 -7.50
CA GLU A 38 14.12 -8.98 -6.97
C GLU A 38 14.04 -10.09 -8.04
N GLU A 39 13.84 -9.73 -9.29
CA GLU A 39 13.78 -10.66 -10.43
C GLU A 39 15.17 -11.16 -10.79
N GLN A 40 16.15 -10.24 -10.91
CA GLN A 40 17.52 -10.57 -11.29
C GLN A 40 18.25 -11.36 -10.19
N PHE A 41 18.10 -10.98 -8.94
CA PHE A 41 18.82 -11.58 -7.80
C PHE A 41 17.94 -12.49 -6.94
N LYS A 42 16.67 -12.64 -7.27
CA LYS A 42 15.68 -13.50 -6.57
C LYS A 42 15.55 -13.13 -5.09
N LYS A 43 15.93 -14.08 -4.19
CA LYS A 43 15.81 -13.87 -2.74
C LYS A 43 17.05 -13.21 -2.11
N ARG A 44 18.11 -12.91 -2.88
CA ARG A 44 19.31 -12.27 -2.35
C ARG A 44 19.09 -10.77 -2.16
N ASN A 45 19.56 -10.23 -1.05
CA ASN A 45 19.55 -8.80 -0.80
C ASN A 45 20.86 -8.14 -1.29
N MET A 46 20.92 -6.81 -1.26
CA MET A 46 22.05 -6.04 -1.76
C MET A 46 23.40 -6.39 -1.07
N ASN A 47 23.38 -6.90 0.16
CA ASN A 47 24.60 -7.28 0.89
C ASN A 47 25.10 -8.67 0.50
N GLU A 48 24.26 -9.48 -0.12
CA GLU A 48 24.56 -10.88 -0.48
C GLU A 48 25.04 -11.05 -1.92
N ILE A 49 24.99 -10.00 -2.71
CA ILE A 49 25.53 -9.98 -4.09
C ILE A 49 26.95 -9.45 -4.13
N THR A 50 27.73 -9.93 -5.09
CA THR A 50 29.14 -9.54 -5.23
C THR A 50 29.29 -8.06 -5.65
N ARG A 51 30.51 -7.54 -5.52
CA ARG A 51 30.81 -6.18 -5.95
C ARG A 51 30.61 -6.00 -7.46
N GLU A 52 31.00 -7.01 -8.24
CA GLU A 52 30.87 -7.03 -9.70
C GLU A 52 29.39 -7.03 -10.12
N GLU A 53 28.55 -7.85 -9.48
CA GLU A 53 27.10 -7.87 -9.70
C GLU A 53 26.47 -6.51 -9.37
N LYS A 54 26.89 -5.86 -8.26
CA LYS A 54 26.43 -4.51 -7.90
C LYS A 54 26.81 -3.48 -8.95
N ILE A 55 28.07 -3.51 -9.40
CA ILE A 55 28.56 -2.57 -10.42
C ILE A 55 27.76 -2.75 -11.71
N ASP A 56 27.59 -3.98 -12.20
CA ASP A 56 26.85 -4.23 -13.44
C ASP A 56 25.39 -3.79 -13.34
N PHE A 57 24.74 -4.07 -12.22
CA PHE A 57 23.37 -3.67 -11.96
C PHE A 57 23.19 -2.15 -11.91
N LEU A 58 24.07 -1.45 -11.22
CA LEU A 58 23.93 -0.02 -10.96
C LEU A 58 24.41 0.87 -12.11
N TRP A 59 25.54 0.51 -12.77
CA TRP A 59 26.12 1.39 -13.79
C TRP A 59 25.23 1.52 -15.03
N LYS A 60 24.59 0.43 -15.46
CA LYS A 60 23.63 0.45 -16.59
C LYS A 60 22.48 1.41 -16.32
N ARG A 61 21.92 1.34 -15.10
CA ARG A 61 20.84 2.24 -14.66
C ARG A 61 21.29 3.68 -14.57
N ALA A 62 22.45 3.94 -13.99
CA ALA A 62 23.03 5.28 -13.93
C ALA A 62 23.25 5.90 -15.32
N PHE A 63 23.68 5.09 -16.28
CA PHE A 63 23.83 5.52 -17.66
C PHE A 63 22.48 5.86 -18.32
N CYS A 64 21.46 5.04 -18.10
CA CYS A 64 20.10 5.32 -18.57
C CYS A 64 19.51 6.56 -17.91
N ILE A 65 19.68 6.74 -16.58
CA ILE A 65 19.25 7.96 -15.88
C ILE A 65 19.83 9.21 -16.53
N LYS A 66 21.12 9.17 -16.93
CA LYS A 66 21.74 10.32 -17.60
C LYS A 66 21.14 10.60 -18.99
N LYS A 67 20.75 9.58 -19.73
CA LYS A 67 20.01 9.75 -21.00
C LYS A 67 18.59 10.30 -20.74
N LEU A 68 17.90 9.73 -19.75
CA LEU A 68 16.54 10.15 -19.38
C LEU A 68 16.48 11.62 -18.98
N GLU A 69 17.46 12.14 -18.27
CA GLU A 69 17.55 13.56 -17.92
C GLU A 69 17.40 14.44 -19.17
N THR A 70 18.11 14.14 -20.24
CA THR A 70 18.03 14.90 -21.50
C THR A 70 16.64 14.76 -22.14
N THR A 71 16.18 13.53 -22.33
CA THR A 71 14.90 13.26 -23.01
C THR A 71 13.72 13.86 -22.25
N LEU A 72 13.66 13.66 -20.93
CA LEU A 72 12.56 14.14 -20.11
C LEU A 72 12.59 15.67 -19.96
N SER A 73 13.77 16.29 -19.90
CA SER A 73 13.88 17.76 -19.89
C SER A 73 13.33 18.38 -21.18
N GLU A 74 13.63 17.80 -22.34
CA GLU A 74 13.09 18.25 -23.62
C GLU A 74 11.57 18.09 -23.68
N ARG A 75 11.03 16.97 -23.16
CA ARG A 75 9.58 16.75 -23.09
C ARG A 75 8.88 17.73 -22.15
N LEU A 76 9.39 17.93 -20.94
CA LEU A 76 8.85 18.91 -19.98
C LEU A 76 8.78 20.30 -20.59
N LYS A 77 9.79 20.68 -21.37
CA LYS A 77 9.82 21.98 -22.05
C LYS A 77 8.80 22.04 -23.17
N ASN A 78 8.70 21.02 -24.01
CA ASN A 78 7.77 20.97 -25.14
C ASN A 78 6.30 20.94 -24.69
N GLU A 79 6.02 20.34 -23.53
CA GLU A 79 4.71 20.24 -22.92
C GLU A 79 4.41 21.39 -21.94
N GLU A 80 5.29 22.41 -21.85
CA GLU A 80 5.18 23.60 -20.97
C GLU A 80 5.08 23.26 -19.46
N LEU A 81 5.59 22.10 -19.05
CA LEU A 81 5.54 21.59 -17.67
C LEU A 81 6.82 21.87 -16.85
N GLU A 82 7.84 22.45 -17.45
CA GLU A 82 9.12 22.78 -16.81
C GLU A 82 8.95 23.60 -15.52
N LYS A 83 8.03 24.59 -15.53
CA LYS A 83 7.74 25.41 -14.34
C LYS A 83 7.10 24.62 -13.21
N VAL A 84 6.29 23.61 -13.50
CA VAL A 84 5.70 22.73 -12.50
C VAL A 84 6.78 21.86 -11.91
N PHE A 85 7.58 21.21 -12.74
CA PHE A 85 8.66 20.35 -12.30
C PHE A 85 9.71 21.09 -11.47
N GLU A 86 10.33 22.15 -12.00
CA GLU A 86 11.39 22.89 -11.32
C GLU A 86 10.89 23.81 -10.20
N GLY A 87 9.72 24.40 -10.41
CA GLY A 87 9.16 25.41 -9.49
C GLY A 87 8.44 24.85 -8.28
N ILE A 88 7.87 23.66 -8.40
CA ILE A 88 7.03 23.01 -7.38
C ILE A 88 7.63 21.67 -6.98
N GLU A 89 7.55 20.68 -7.86
CA GLU A 89 7.78 19.28 -7.50
C GLU A 89 9.23 19.03 -7.06
N ASN A 90 10.20 19.50 -7.84
CA ASN A 90 11.61 19.32 -7.51
C ASN A 90 12.02 20.07 -6.22
N LYS A 91 11.39 21.21 -5.94
CA LYS A 91 11.62 21.95 -4.69
C LYS A 91 10.96 21.33 -3.47
N LEU A 92 9.91 20.52 -3.67
CA LEU A 92 9.23 19.84 -2.58
C LEU A 92 10.07 18.70 -1.99
N VAL A 93 10.92 18.05 -2.78
CA VAL A 93 11.77 16.94 -2.34
C VAL A 93 12.61 17.28 -1.10
N PRO A 94 13.42 18.36 -1.06
CA PRO A 94 14.18 18.70 0.14
C PRO A 94 13.29 19.11 1.33
N VAL A 95 12.10 19.66 1.08
CA VAL A 95 11.14 20.01 2.15
C VAL A 95 10.63 18.73 2.81
N LEU A 96 10.17 17.77 2.01
CA LEU A 96 9.70 16.47 2.52
C LEU A 96 10.82 15.71 3.23
N SER A 97 12.05 15.71 2.67
CA SER A 97 13.21 15.10 3.33
C SER A 97 13.49 15.70 4.71
N VAL A 98 13.39 17.01 4.87
CA VAL A 98 13.55 17.67 6.18
C VAL A 98 12.40 17.31 7.11
N MET A 99 11.17 17.24 6.62
CA MET A 99 10.02 16.81 7.42
C MET A 99 10.20 15.37 7.94
N GLU A 100 10.64 14.45 7.09
CA GLU A 100 10.92 13.05 7.45
C GLU A 100 12.06 12.95 8.47
N LEU A 101 13.14 13.70 8.30
CA LEU A 101 14.26 13.72 9.23
C LEU A 101 13.88 14.30 10.60
N ASN A 102 13.06 15.33 10.64
CA ASN A 102 12.56 15.90 11.88
C ASN A 102 11.57 14.97 12.59
N GLY A 103 10.83 14.22 11.82
CA GLY A 103 9.76 13.35 12.30
C GLY A 103 8.62 14.12 12.95
N ILE A 104 7.73 13.37 13.59
CA ILE A 104 6.64 13.92 14.40
C ILE A 104 6.69 13.31 15.80
N LYS A 105 6.50 14.16 16.82
CA LYS A 105 6.44 13.70 18.20
C LYS A 105 5.08 13.05 18.46
N ILE A 106 5.10 11.80 18.90
CA ILE A 106 3.90 11.06 19.34
C ILE A 106 3.87 10.94 20.85
N ASP A 107 2.68 10.92 21.43
CA ASP A 107 2.45 10.60 22.84
C ASP A 107 2.38 9.06 22.99
N LYS A 108 3.51 8.46 23.32
CA LYS A 108 3.63 7.01 23.47
C LYS A 108 2.68 6.45 24.54
N LYS A 109 2.48 7.20 25.63
CA LYS A 109 1.61 6.74 26.72
C LYS A 109 0.16 6.65 26.24
N TYR A 110 -0.31 7.68 25.54
CA TYR A 110 -1.66 7.65 24.94
C TYR A 110 -1.82 6.50 23.95
N PHE A 111 -0.82 6.24 23.11
CA PHE A 111 -0.86 5.12 22.15
C PHE A 111 -0.92 3.77 22.86
N GLU A 112 -0.18 3.57 23.95
CA GLU A 112 -0.21 2.34 24.73
C GLU A 112 -1.58 2.14 25.42
N GLU A 113 -2.13 3.20 26.02
CA GLU A 113 -3.45 3.18 26.63
C GLU A 113 -4.54 2.84 25.60
N TYR A 114 -4.52 3.49 24.46
CA TYR A 114 -5.47 3.27 23.37
C TYR A 114 -5.31 1.88 22.72
N LYS A 115 -4.10 1.38 22.61
CA LYS A 115 -3.83 0.01 22.15
C LYS A 115 -4.50 -1.03 23.05
N ASN A 116 -4.40 -0.87 24.36
CA ASN A 116 -5.01 -1.77 25.33
C ASN A 116 -6.56 -1.69 25.25
N GLU A 117 -7.11 -0.49 25.18
CA GLU A 117 -8.56 -0.27 25.03
C GLU A 117 -9.10 -0.94 23.76
N LEU A 118 -8.42 -0.75 22.61
CA LEU A 118 -8.82 -1.39 21.37
C LEU A 118 -8.72 -2.92 21.43
N GLN A 119 -7.70 -3.45 22.09
CA GLN A 119 -7.54 -4.89 22.24
C GLN A 119 -8.67 -5.51 23.10
N GLU A 120 -9.07 -4.83 24.16
CA GLU A 120 -10.22 -5.25 24.99
C GLU A 120 -11.52 -5.23 24.17
N ASN A 121 -11.74 -4.18 23.37
CA ASN A 121 -12.92 -4.07 22.51
C ASN A 121 -12.93 -5.15 21.42
N ILE A 122 -11.79 -5.46 20.80
CA ILE A 122 -11.66 -6.56 19.83
C ILE A 122 -12.03 -7.89 20.48
N MET A 123 -11.47 -8.20 21.65
CA MET A 123 -11.77 -9.46 22.38
C MET A 123 -13.26 -9.56 22.77
N LYS A 124 -13.88 -8.44 23.12
CA LYS A 124 -15.31 -8.40 23.42
C LYS A 124 -16.15 -8.69 22.18
N LEU A 125 -15.82 -8.06 21.07
CA LEU A 125 -16.52 -8.28 19.79
C LEU A 125 -16.33 -9.70 19.27
N GLU A 126 -15.15 -10.29 19.42
CA GLU A 126 -14.93 -11.70 19.07
C GLU A 126 -15.90 -12.63 19.81
N LYS A 127 -16.06 -12.44 21.10
CA LYS A 127 -17.02 -13.23 21.91
C LYS A 127 -18.46 -13.04 21.45
N GLU A 128 -18.89 -11.78 21.24
CA GLU A 128 -20.22 -11.47 20.75
C GLU A 128 -20.47 -12.10 19.35
N ILE A 129 -19.47 -12.06 18.46
CA ILE A 129 -19.55 -12.68 17.12
C ILE A 129 -19.68 -14.20 17.24
N TYR A 130 -18.89 -14.85 18.11
CA TYR A 130 -18.95 -16.30 18.32
C TYR A 130 -20.29 -16.74 18.96
N GLU A 131 -20.81 -15.95 19.89
CA GLU A 131 -22.15 -16.20 20.47
C GLU A 131 -23.25 -16.13 19.41
N LEU A 132 -23.20 -15.14 18.53
CA LEU A 132 -24.16 -14.99 17.43
C LEU A 132 -24.00 -16.09 16.35
N ALA A 133 -22.78 -16.51 16.08
CA ALA A 133 -22.47 -17.58 15.13
C ALA A 133 -22.77 -18.99 15.68
N GLY A 134 -22.78 -19.15 17.01
CA GLY A 134 -22.93 -20.44 17.71
C GLY A 134 -21.66 -21.28 17.76
N GLU A 135 -20.53 -20.79 17.24
CA GLU A 135 -19.23 -21.49 17.25
C GLU A 135 -18.07 -20.50 17.07
N GLU A 136 -16.86 -20.92 17.45
CA GLU A 136 -15.61 -20.20 17.22
C GLU A 136 -15.10 -20.49 15.79
N PHE A 137 -14.60 -19.45 15.13
CA PHE A 137 -14.00 -19.55 13.79
C PHE A 137 -12.99 -18.42 13.57
N ASN A 138 -12.19 -18.47 12.51
CA ASN A 138 -11.30 -17.37 12.16
C ASN A 138 -12.07 -16.24 11.47
N ILE A 139 -12.42 -15.20 12.22
CA ILE A 139 -13.17 -14.02 11.75
C ILE A 139 -12.40 -13.29 10.63
N GLY A 140 -11.07 -13.32 10.68
CA GLY A 140 -10.18 -12.76 9.64
C GLY A 140 -10.15 -13.55 8.34
N SER A 141 -10.73 -14.77 8.30
CA SER A 141 -10.78 -15.61 7.11
C SER A 141 -12.08 -15.37 6.30
N PRO A 142 -12.02 -14.73 5.11
CA PRO A 142 -13.22 -14.51 4.30
C PRO A 142 -13.96 -15.81 3.95
N LYS A 143 -13.23 -16.91 3.80
CA LYS A 143 -13.81 -18.22 3.48
C LYS A 143 -14.62 -18.77 4.66
N GLN A 144 -14.05 -18.79 5.86
CA GLN A 144 -14.76 -19.28 7.04
C GLN A 144 -15.95 -18.37 7.38
N LEU A 145 -15.77 -17.07 7.27
CA LEU A 145 -16.84 -16.11 7.47
C LEU A 145 -18.01 -16.31 6.50
N ALA A 146 -17.73 -16.55 5.21
CA ALA A 146 -18.76 -16.85 4.23
C ALA A 146 -19.50 -18.15 4.54
N GLU A 147 -18.79 -19.20 4.99
CA GLU A 147 -19.39 -20.47 5.43
C GLU A 147 -20.33 -20.24 6.62
N ILE A 148 -19.90 -19.50 7.64
CA ILE A 148 -20.71 -19.17 8.81
C ILE A 148 -21.98 -18.41 8.39
N LEU A 149 -21.84 -17.28 7.70
CA LEU A 149 -22.97 -16.41 7.37
C LEU A 149 -23.98 -17.07 6.44
N PHE A 150 -23.51 -17.66 5.34
CA PHE A 150 -24.36 -18.07 4.23
C PHE A 150 -24.78 -19.54 4.29
N GLU A 151 -23.93 -20.42 4.84
CA GLU A 151 -24.22 -21.87 4.86
C GLU A 151 -24.80 -22.29 6.22
N LYS A 152 -24.18 -21.87 7.36
CA LYS A 152 -24.63 -22.29 8.69
C LYS A 152 -25.78 -21.45 9.23
N MET A 153 -25.68 -20.13 9.14
CA MET A 153 -26.75 -19.22 9.59
C MET A 153 -27.87 -19.06 8.54
N GLY A 154 -27.69 -19.54 7.32
CA GLY A 154 -28.70 -19.52 6.27
C GLY A 154 -29.04 -18.13 5.74
N ILE A 155 -28.14 -17.13 5.95
CA ILE A 155 -28.34 -15.78 5.43
C ILE A 155 -28.22 -15.82 3.90
N SER A 156 -29.15 -15.20 3.19
CA SER A 156 -29.12 -15.17 1.72
C SER A 156 -27.92 -14.33 1.22
N PRO A 157 -27.04 -14.91 0.40
CA PRO A 157 -25.87 -14.20 -0.10
C PRO A 157 -26.26 -13.14 -1.12
N LEU A 158 -25.60 -11.97 -1.06
CA LEU A 158 -25.89 -10.83 -1.94
C LEU A 158 -25.00 -10.79 -3.18
N LYS A 159 -23.74 -11.24 -3.04
CA LYS A 159 -22.73 -11.12 -4.08
C LYS A 159 -21.85 -12.37 -4.15
N LYS A 160 -21.60 -12.86 -5.34
CA LYS A 160 -20.68 -13.99 -5.59
C LYS A 160 -19.33 -13.49 -6.09
N THR A 161 -18.27 -14.16 -5.67
CA THR A 161 -16.92 -14.02 -6.20
C THR A 161 -16.53 -15.27 -7.00
N LYS A 162 -15.35 -15.25 -7.62
CA LYS A 162 -14.83 -16.45 -8.33
C LYS A 162 -14.62 -17.67 -7.41
N THR A 163 -14.45 -17.44 -6.11
CA THR A 163 -14.08 -18.46 -5.11
C THR A 163 -15.14 -18.72 -4.06
N GLY A 164 -16.32 -18.09 -4.13
CA GLY A 164 -17.38 -18.26 -3.14
C GLY A 164 -18.27 -17.02 -3.01
N TYR A 165 -18.85 -16.82 -1.83
CA TYR A 165 -19.66 -15.66 -1.52
C TYR A 165 -18.79 -14.51 -0.95
N SER A 166 -19.10 -13.29 -1.38
CA SER A 166 -18.39 -12.10 -0.85
C SER A 166 -18.82 -11.78 0.56
N THR A 167 -17.84 -11.42 1.39
CA THR A 167 -18.03 -10.87 2.73
C THR A 167 -17.36 -9.49 2.84
N ASP A 168 -17.28 -8.75 1.71
CA ASP A 168 -16.71 -7.40 1.68
C ASP A 168 -17.56 -6.42 2.51
N VAL A 169 -17.03 -5.21 2.69
CA VAL A 169 -17.66 -4.18 3.53
C VAL A 169 -19.06 -3.86 3.00
N GLU A 170 -19.24 -3.71 1.68
CA GLU A 170 -20.54 -3.40 1.07
C GLU A 170 -21.59 -4.47 1.38
N VAL A 171 -21.18 -5.75 1.34
CA VAL A 171 -22.09 -6.86 1.67
C VAL A 171 -22.48 -6.85 3.15
N LEU A 172 -21.50 -6.62 4.05
CA LEU A 172 -21.79 -6.56 5.48
C LEU A 172 -22.65 -5.34 5.85
N GLU A 173 -22.43 -4.19 5.23
CA GLU A 173 -23.27 -3.00 5.41
C GLU A 173 -24.72 -3.25 4.99
N GLU A 174 -24.93 -3.89 3.85
CA GLU A 174 -26.28 -4.24 3.39
C GLU A 174 -26.94 -5.26 4.31
N LEU A 175 -26.20 -6.24 4.84
CA LEU A 175 -26.74 -7.19 5.84
C LEU A 175 -27.09 -6.51 7.17
N ALA A 176 -26.28 -5.56 7.62
CA ALA A 176 -26.55 -4.78 8.81
C ALA A 176 -27.82 -3.92 8.63
N LEU A 177 -27.99 -3.27 7.47
CA LEU A 177 -29.22 -2.53 7.12
C LEU A 177 -30.47 -3.41 7.12
N ARG A 178 -30.33 -4.71 6.88
CA ARG A 178 -31.40 -5.70 6.97
C ARG A 178 -31.66 -6.20 8.38
N GLY A 179 -30.95 -5.68 9.38
CA GLY A 179 -31.10 -6.05 10.78
C GLY A 179 -30.40 -7.37 11.16
N ILE A 180 -29.35 -7.73 10.47
CA ILE A 180 -28.52 -8.90 10.80
C ILE A 180 -27.43 -8.49 11.79
N ASP A 181 -27.65 -8.72 13.07
CA ASP A 181 -26.81 -8.24 14.18
C ASP A 181 -25.33 -8.63 14.04
N ILE A 182 -25.03 -9.85 13.60
CA ILE A 182 -23.65 -10.30 13.41
C ILE A 182 -22.91 -9.45 12.36
N ALA A 183 -23.61 -8.89 11.37
CA ALA A 183 -23.00 -8.07 10.34
C ALA A 183 -22.51 -6.71 10.89
N GLU A 184 -23.28 -6.09 11.79
CA GLU A 184 -22.85 -4.88 12.51
C GLU A 184 -21.58 -5.15 13.33
N LYS A 185 -21.57 -6.25 14.11
CA LYS A 185 -20.42 -6.65 14.93
C LYS A 185 -19.18 -6.93 14.09
N LEU A 186 -19.33 -7.54 12.92
CA LEU A 186 -18.25 -7.81 11.98
C LEU A 186 -17.67 -6.52 11.38
N LEU A 187 -18.50 -5.53 11.08
CA LEU A 187 -18.04 -4.22 10.60
C LEU A 187 -17.22 -3.50 11.67
N GLU A 188 -17.73 -3.48 12.91
CA GLU A 188 -17.04 -2.86 14.05
C GLU A 188 -15.71 -3.57 14.35
N TYR A 189 -15.71 -4.91 14.38
CA TYR A 189 -14.51 -5.73 14.55
C TYR A 189 -13.44 -5.43 13.49
N ARG A 190 -13.83 -5.36 12.22
CA ARG A 190 -12.92 -5.01 11.13
C ARG A 190 -12.35 -3.59 11.24
N GLY A 191 -13.18 -2.65 11.70
CA GLY A 191 -12.73 -1.28 11.97
C GLY A 191 -11.63 -1.25 13.03
N TYR A 192 -11.87 -1.90 14.18
CA TYR A 192 -10.90 -1.94 15.28
C TYR A 192 -9.65 -2.74 14.94
N THR A 193 -9.79 -3.90 14.31
CA THR A 193 -8.61 -4.71 13.91
C THR A 193 -7.75 -4.01 12.89
N LYS A 194 -8.33 -3.25 11.96
CA LYS A 194 -7.58 -2.44 10.99
C LYS A 194 -6.83 -1.29 11.69
N LEU A 195 -7.48 -0.57 12.62
CA LEU A 195 -6.83 0.48 13.39
C LEU A 195 -5.67 -0.10 14.22
N PHE A 196 -5.90 -1.23 14.88
CA PHE A 196 -4.90 -1.89 15.68
C PHE A 196 -3.69 -2.32 14.84
N SER A 197 -3.90 -3.13 13.81
CA SER A 197 -2.81 -3.74 13.03
C SER A 197 -2.09 -2.75 12.11
N THR A 198 -2.78 -1.73 11.62
CA THR A 198 -2.19 -0.79 10.64
C THR A 198 -1.50 0.38 11.30
N TYR A 199 -2.04 0.89 12.43
CA TYR A 199 -1.59 2.14 13.01
C TYR A 199 -0.99 2.00 14.42
N LEU A 200 -1.43 1.03 15.23
CA LEU A 200 -0.98 0.93 16.62
C LEU A 200 0.10 -0.13 16.83
N GLU A 201 0.03 -1.25 16.13
CA GLU A 201 1.00 -2.33 16.26
C GLU A 201 2.40 -1.96 15.73
N PRO A 202 2.53 -1.19 14.61
CA PRO A 202 3.83 -0.81 14.06
C PRO A 202 4.55 0.31 14.84
N ILE A 203 3.89 1.02 15.78
CA ILE A 203 4.46 2.10 16.60
C ILE A 203 5.00 1.58 17.92
#